data_d9bc6ac6daf5a841ca1c784a62c80654
#
_entry.id   d9bc6ac6daf5a841ca1c784a62c80654
#
_cell.length_a   1.000
_cell.length_b   1.000
_cell.length_c   1.000
_cell.angle_alpha   90.00
_cell.angle_beta   90.00
_cell.angle_gamma   90.00
#
_symmetry.space_group_name_H-M   'P 1'
#
loop_
_entity.id
_entity.type
_entity.pdbx_description
1 polymer ?
#
loop_
_entity_poly.entity_id
_entity_poly.type
_entity_poly.pdbx_seq_one_letter_code
_entity_poly.pdbx_strand_id
1 'polypeptide(L)'
;MTLTALMDALRDSPAFQHKQDIVPMLRDLEAAHGAVPVGDDCAVLADGDGYLLFAIEGFLNGFVARDPDFAGYCGVMVNVSDIYAMGGRPTAVVDALWSAGADQADSIMAGLRRAAGKYQVPVVGGHSNAHNDRAQLSVAIIGRAERLLTSFDARPGDHLMVACDLRGAYRPAAPGEPDSHNWDASSDAPGERLRGDLELLPLIAERGLCRAAKDISMASFVGTTLMLLECSGVGGHLALNALPRPADVPLARWLSTFPSYGFVLAVPEAHRDAVTGLFRQRDLAIADVGRVHPGHRLTLSLEEEAFLFWDLGRTPFIGAPALQSAIQPEPGAHHARSAF
;
A
#
# COMPACT_ATOMS: atom_id res chain seq x y z
N MET A 1 -10.09 15.03 -22.06
CA MET A 1 -8.61 14.80 -22.01
C MET A 1 -8.37 13.49 -22.73
N THR A 2 -7.44 13.44 -23.68
CA THR A 2 -7.08 12.20 -24.38
C THR A 2 -6.35 11.24 -23.44
N LEU A 3 -6.38 9.93 -23.70
CA LEU A 3 -5.65 8.94 -22.90
C LEU A 3 -4.14 9.26 -22.85
N THR A 4 -3.56 9.68 -23.97
CA THR A 4 -2.14 10.11 -24.03
C THR A 4 -1.85 11.25 -23.05
N ALA A 5 -2.66 12.32 -23.06
CA ALA A 5 -2.47 13.45 -22.15
C ALA A 5 -2.65 13.06 -20.67
N LEU A 6 -3.56 12.12 -20.39
CA LEU A 6 -3.74 11.57 -19.03
C LEU A 6 -2.50 10.79 -18.59
N MET A 7 -1.93 9.97 -19.47
CA MET A 7 -0.73 9.18 -19.14
C MET A 7 0.50 10.06 -18.93
N ASP A 8 0.69 11.10 -19.73
CA ASP A 8 1.80 12.03 -19.56
C ASP A 8 1.66 12.78 -18.22
N ALA A 9 0.46 13.25 -17.91
CA ALA A 9 0.18 13.89 -16.63
C ALA A 9 0.44 12.99 -15.42
N LEU A 10 0.17 11.69 -15.53
CA LEU A 10 0.49 10.72 -14.46
C LEU A 10 1.99 10.52 -14.30
N ARG A 11 2.73 10.34 -15.40
CA ARG A 11 4.20 10.17 -15.37
C ARG A 11 4.91 11.38 -14.80
N ASP A 12 4.42 12.58 -15.15
CA ASP A 12 5.00 13.86 -14.73
C ASP A 12 4.55 14.29 -13.33
N SER A 13 3.63 13.55 -12.70
CA SER A 13 3.14 13.89 -11.37
C SER A 13 4.24 13.74 -10.30
N PRO A 14 4.33 14.68 -9.33
CA PRO A 14 5.31 14.60 -8.24
C PRO A 14 5.23 13.28 -7.46
N ALA A 15 4.03 12.74 -7.28
CA ALA A 15 3.80 11.50 -6.57
C ALA A 15 4.41 10.29 -7.30
N PHE A 16 4.38 10.29 -8.63
CA PHE A 16 5.00 9.25 -9.45
C PHE A 16 6.53 9.38 -9.45
N GLN A 17 7.03 10.60 -9.58
CA GLN A 17 8.48 10.88 -9.56
C GLN A 17 9.12 10.54 -8.22
N HIS A 18 8.45 10.83 -7.09
CA HIS A 18 8.93 10.45 -5.75
C HIS A 18 9.18 8.95 -5.58
N LYS A 19 8.41 8.08 -6.29
CA LYS A 19 8.68 6.64 -6.23
C LYS A 19 10.00 6.26 -6.89
N GLN A 20 10.45 7.01 -7.87
CA GLN A 20 11.76 6.79 -8.52
C GLN A 20 12.94 7.17 -7.62
N ASP A 21 12.74 8.01 -6.59
CA ASP A 21 13.75 8.32 -5.59
C ASP A 21 14.19 7.07 -4.79
N ILE A 22 13.39 6.01 -4.81
CA ILE A 22 13.68 4.72 -4.16
C ILE A 22 14.78 3.95 -4.91
N VAL A 23 14.88 4.10 -6.23
CA VAL A 23 15.83 3.36 -7.09
C VAL A 23 17.27 3.42 -6.58
N PRO A 24 17.88 4.61 -6.32
CA PRO A 24 19.23 4.67 -5.79
C PRO A 24 19.37 4.10 -4.37
N MET A 25 18.29 4.12 -3.57
CA MET A 25 18.31 3.62 -2.20
C MET A 25 18.32 2.09 -2.14
N LEU A 26 17.63 1.42 -3.07
CA LEU A 26 17.58 -0.06 -3.12
C LEU A 26 18.82 -0.67 -3.77
N ARG A 27 19.54 0.07 -4.62
CA ARG A 27 20.62 -0.45 -5.46
C ARG A 27 21.73 -1.19 -4.70
N ASP A 28 22.09 -0.69 -3.52
CA ASP A 28 23.21 -1.17 -2.72
C ASP A 28 22.75 -1.87 -1.42
N LEU A 29 21.45 -2.03 -1.26
CA LEU A 29 20.93 -2.88 -0.18
C LEU A 29 21.13 -4.33 -0.61
N GLU A 30 22.14 -5.00 -0.03
CA GLU A 30 22.26 -6.44 -0.14
C GLU A 30 20.92 -7.07 0.29
N ALA A 31 20.48 -8.14 -0.42
CA ALA A 31 19.33 -8.93 -0.02
C ALA A 31 19.60 -9.47 1.39
N ALA A 32 19.34 -8.63 2.37
CA ALA A 32 19.59 -8.96 3.76
C ALA A 32 18.69 -10.15 4.11
N HIS A 33 19.09 -10.94 5.04
CA HIS A 33 18.54 -12.14 5.66
C HIS A 33 17.00 -12.21 5.90
N GLY A 34 16.22 -11.42 5.15
CA GLY A 34 14.75 -11.42 5.18
C GLY A 34 14.13 -12.55 4.37
N ALA A 35 12.93 -12.97 4.75
CA ALA A 35 12.15 -13.96 4.03
C ALA A 35 11.62 -13.44 2.67
N VAL A 36 11.57 -12.12 2.48
CA VAL A 36 11.14 -11.40 1.28
C VAL A 36 12.21 -10.37 0.92
N PRO A 37 12.51 -10.13 -0.38
CA PRO A 37 13.43 -9.08 -0.78
C PRO A 37 12.96 -7.69 -0.35
N VAL A 38 13.92 -6.74 -0.30
CA VAL A 38 13.61 -5.33 -0.02
C VAL A 38 12.83 -4.71 -1.19
N GLY A 39 11.80 -3.91 -0.89
CA GLY A 39 10.96 -3.23 -1.88
C GLY A 39 9.46 -3.47 -1.71
N ASP A 40 9.07 -4.26 -0.71
CA ASP A 40 7.67 -4.46 -0.32
C ASP A 40 7.21 -3.44 0.74
N ASP A 41 5.94 -3.52 1.15
CA ASP A 41 5.33 -2.62 2.13
C ASP A 41 5.95 -2.79 3.53
N CYS A 42 6.40 -3.99 3.87
CA CYS A 42 7.12 -4.27 5.11
C CYS A 42 8.40 -5.06 4.87
N ALA A 43 9.40 -4.86 5.74
CA ALA A 43 10.44 -5.84 5.96
C ALA A 43 9.86 -7.09 6.64
N VAL A 44 10.32 -8.28 6.22
CA VAL A 44 9.80 -9.57 6.71
C VAL A 44 10.93 -10.37 7.35
N LEU A 45 10.76 -10.72 8.61
CA LEU A 45 11.66 -11.57 9.35
C LEU A 45 10.95 -12.86 9.78
N ALA A 46 11.60 -14.01 9.62
CA ALA A 46 11.03 -15.27 10.12
C ALA A 46 10.93 -15.22 11.65
N ASP A 47 9.77 -15.62 12.21
CA ASP A 47 9.50 -15.60 13.64
C ASP A 47 8.64 -16.80 14.05
N GLY A 48 9.30 -17.86 14.50
CA GLY A 48 8.66 -19.13 14.85
C GLY A 48 8.02 -19.80 13.64
N ASP A 49 6.72 -20.01 13.71
CA ASP A 49 5.88 -20.59 12.65
C ASP A 49 5.25 -19.55 11.71
N GLY A 50 5.58 -18.27 11.90
CA GLY A 50 5.09 -17.14 11.11
C GLY A 50 6.18 -16.12 10.79
N TYR A 51 5.76 -14.87 10.67
CA TYR A 51 6.60 -13.75 10.25
C TYR A 51 6.37 -12.54 11.12
N LEU A 52 7.47 -11.88 11.52
CA LEU A 52 7.45 -10.52 12.04
C LEU A 52 7.51 -9.55 10.85
N LEU A 53 6.57 -8.61 10.82
CA LEU A 53 6.50 -7.52 9.86
C LEU A 53 6.98 -6.24 10.51
N PHE A 54 7.76 -5.43 9.78
CA PHE A 54 8.28 -4.17 10.27
C PHE A 54 8.28 -3.14 9.14
N ALA A 55 7.59 -2.01 9.35
CA ALA A 55 7.52 -0.88 8.41
C ALA A 55 7.81 0.44 9.12
N ILE A 56 8.14 1.46 8.34
CA ILE A 56 8.31 2.84 8.80
C ILE A 56 7.87 3.79 7.70
N GLU A 57 7.05 4.77 8.06
CA GLU A 57 6.61 5.84 7.18
C GLU A 57 7.11 7.19 7.65
N GLY A 58 7.60 8.00 6.72
CA GLY A 58 8.00 9.38 6.93
C GLY A 58 7.10 10.34 6.17
N PHE A 59 6.72 11.45 6.78
CA PHE A 59 5.76 12.38 6.21
C PHE A 59 6.42 13.65 5.68
N LEU A 60 5.90 14.17 4.56
CA LEU A 60 6.36 15.43 3.99
C LEU A 60 6.17 16.56 5.01
N ASN A 61 7.22 17.32 5.30
CA ASN A 61 7.21 18.39 6.29
C ASN A 61 6.08 19.41 6.06
N GLY A 62 5.80 19.74 4.79
CA GLY A 62 4.70 20.64 4.41
C GLY A 62 3.33 20.08 4.77
N PHE A 63 3.13 18.78 4.68
CA PHE A 63 1.89 18.12 5.10
C PHE A 63 1.76 18.14 6.63
N VAL A 64 2.81 17.75 7.35
CA VAL A 64 2.83 17.78 8.83
C VAL A 64 2.59 19.18 9.38
N ALA A 65 3.17 20.21 8.74
CA ALA A 65 2.98 21.60 9.16
C ALA A 65 1.57 22.12 8.89
N ARG A 66 0.95 21.72 7.77
CA ARG A 66 -0.35 22.22 7.32
C ARG A 66 -1.52 21.59 8.06
N ASP A 67 -1.50 20.28 8.30
CA ASP A 67 -2.57 19.53 8.97
C ASP A 67 -1.95 18.54 9.99
N PRO A 68 -1.41 19.07 11.12
CA PRO A 68 -0.65 18.28 12.07
C PRO A 68 -1.47 17.16 12.72
N ASP A 69 -2.74 17.39 13.01
CA ASP A 69 -3.64 16.37 13.56
C ASP A 69 -3.87 15.22 12.58
N PHE A 70 -4.18 15.55 11.32
CA PHE A 70 -4.37 14.52 10.30
C PHE A 70 -3.06 13.82 9.92
N ALA A 71 -1.92 14.50 9.93
CA ALA A 71 -0.62 13.89 9.73
C ALA A 71 -0.33 12.86 10.84
N GLY A 72 -0.63 13.20 12.11
CA GLY A 72 -0.56 12.24 13.21
C GLY A 72 -1.49 11.04 13.02
N TYR A 73 -2.73 11.28 12.58
CA TYR A 73 -3.68 10.20 12.26
C TYR A 73 -3.15 9.29 11.13
N CYS A 74 -2.64 9.87 10.05
CA CYS A 74 -2.03 9.13 8.95
C CYS A 74 -0.82 8.33 9.39
N GLY A 75 -0.06 8.81 10.39
CA GLY A 75 1.10 8.11 10.93
C GLY A 75 0.79 6.67 11.36
N VAL A 76 -0.37 6.44 11.97
CA VAL A 76 -0.83 5.10 12.31
C VAL A 76 -1.53 4.43 11.13
N MET A 77 -2.42 5.14 10.45
CA MET A 77 -3.30 4.59 9.42
C MET A 77 -2.51 3.95 8.27
N VAL A 78 -1.51 4.65 7.70
CA VAL A 78 -0.73 4.10 6.57
C VAL A 78 0.13 2.93 6.99
N ASN A 79 0.80 3.01 8.14
CA ASN A 79 1.57 1.89 8.67
C ASN A 79 0.70 0.64 8.96
N VAL A 80 -0.53 0.84 9.44
CA VAL A 80 -1.51 -0.24 9.61
C VAL A 80 -1.87 -0.84 8.25
N SER A 81 -2.02 -0.01 7.21
CA SER A 81 -2.28 -0.46 5.83
C SER A 81 -1.16 -1.35 5.30
N ASP A 82 0.11 -0.96 5.52
CA ASP A 82 1.30 -1.74 5.12
C ASP A 82 1.28 -3.15 5.75
N ILE A 83 1.02 -3.23 7.07
CA ILE A 83 0.96 -4.53 7.75
C ILE A 83 -0.14 -5.42 7.17
N TYR A 84 -1.34 -4.86 6.95
CA TYR A 84 -2.45 -5.61 6.39
C TYR A 84 -2.22 -5.98 4.91
N ALA A 85 -1.58 -5.11 4.12
CA ALA A 85 -1.22 -5.42 2.73
C ALA A 85 -0.35 -6.67 2.63
N MET A 86 0.53 -6.88 3.63
CA MET A 86 1.38 -8.07 3.75
C MET A 86 0.66 -9.30 4.37
N GLY A 87 -0.66 -9.25 4.59
CA GLY A 87 -1.42 -10.32 5.21
C GLY A 87 -1.24 -10.45 6.72
N GLY A 88 -0.68 -9.44 7.37
CA GLY A 88 -0.42 -9.41 8.80
C GLY A 88 -1.46 -8.64 9.61
N ARG A 89 -1.28 -8.70 10.94
CA ARG A 89 -2.03 -7.92 11.93
C ARG A 89 -1.07 -7.04 12.73
N PRO A 90 -1.35 -5.74 12.87
CA PRO A 90 -0.47 -4.82 13.57
C PRO A 90 -0.42 -5.12 15.07
N THR A 91 0.74 -4.87 15.68
CA THR A 91 0.98 -5.13 17.11
C THR A 91 1.21 -3.85 17.89
N ALA A 92 2.09 -2.97 17.43
CA ALA A 92 2.45 -1.73 18.10
C ALA A 92 3.12 -0.74 17.17
N VAL A 93 3.06 0.55 17.52
CA VAL A 93 3.77 1.63 16.83
C VAL A 93 4.68 2.40 17.79
N VAL A 94 5.75 2.99 17.23
CA VAL A 94 6.57 4.02 17.84
C VAL A 94 6.71 5.18 16.85
N ASP A 95 6.98 6.39 17.38
CA ASP A 95 7.10 7.59 16.55
C ASP A 95 8.42 8.32 16.77
N ALA A 96 8.80 9.14 15.80
CA ALA A 96 9.81 10.17 15.94
C ALA A 96 9.22 11.49 15.47
N LEU A 97 9.11 12.44 16.42
CA LEU A 97 8.42 13.71 16.26
C LEU A 97 9.36 14.88 16.51
N TRP A 98 9.46 15.79 15.55
CA TRP A 98 10.04 17.11 15.71
C TRP A 98 8.99 18.17 15.45
N SER A 99 8.94 19.23 16.26
CA SER A 99 7.98 20.32 16.10
C SER A 99 8.59 21.67 16.47
N ALA A 100 7.97 22.74 15.95
CA ALA A 100 8.37 24.12 16.23
C ALA A 100 7.76 24.67 17.55
N GLY A 101 7.16 23.81 18.37
CA GLY A 101 6.56 24.16 19.64
C GLY A 101 5.64 23.06 20.17
N ALA A 102 5.23 23.20 21.43
CA ALA A 102 4.40 22.22 22.13
C ALA A 102 3.01 22.04 21.48
N ASP A 103 2.35 23.14 21.08
CA ASP A 103 1.00 23.09 20.50
C ASP A 103 0.94 22.26 19.22
N GLN A 104 1.99 22.36 18.38
CA GLN A 104 2.08 21.55 17.16
C GLN A 104 2.33 20.08 17.49
N ALA A 105 3.21 19.81 18.47
CA ALA A 105 3.45 18.44 18.96
C ALA A 105 2.15 17.82 19.51
N ASP A 106 1.41 18.57 20.32
CA ASP A 106 0.15 18.12 20.93
C ASP A 106 -0.90 17.79 19.87
N SER A 107 -0.99 18.61 18.81
CA SER A 107 -1.91 18.36 17.69
C SER A 107 -1.54 17.07 16.94
N ILE A 108 -0.26 16.84 16.60
CA ILE A 108 0.21 15.62 15.95
C ILE A 108 -0.09 14.39 16.83
N MET A 109 0.22 14.49 18.13
CA MET A 109 -0.01 13.41 19.08
C MET A 109 -1.49 13.12 19.32
N ALA A 110 -2.37 14.13 19.19
CA ALA A 110 -3.83 13.94 19.28
C ALA A 110 -4.33 13.08 18.11
N GLY A 111 -3.91 13.37 16.89
CA GLY A 111 -4.22 12.58 15.70
C GLY A 111 -3.71 11.14 15.81
N LEU A 112 -2.46 10.99 16.23
CA LEU A 112 -1.81 9.69 16.40
C LEU A 112 -2.55 8.82 17.45
N ARG A 113 -2.89 9.39 18.61
CA ARG A 113 -3.68 8.69 19.66
C ARG A 113 -5.08 8.32 19.18
N ARG A 114 -5.74 9.20 18.40
CA ARG A 114 -7.06 8.93 17.84
C ARG A 114 -7.03 7.75 16.88
N ALA A 115 -6.06 7.70 15.97
CA ALA A 115 -5.87 6.58 15.07
C ALA A 115 -5.51 5.30 15.81
N ALA A 116 -4.55 5.34 16.75
CA ALA A 116 -4.16 4.21 17.61
C ALA A 116 -5.38 3.58 18.31
N GLY A 117 -6.28 4.42 18.86
CA GLY A 117 -7.53 3.96 19.48
C GLY A 117 -8.49 3.31 18.50
N LYS A 118 -8.66 3.87 17.28
CA LYS A 118 -9.53 3.31 16.25
C LYS A 118 -9.05 1.96 15.72
N TYR A 119 -7.76 1.87 15.41
CA TYR A 119 -7.15 0.65 14.89
C TYR A 119 -6.78 -0.35 15.99
N GLN A 120 -6.87 0.05 17.27
CA GLN A 120 -6.46 -0.74 18.43
C GLN A 120 -4.98 -1.18 18.36
N VAL A 121 -4.13 -0.27 17.92
CA VAL A 121 -2.68 -0.45 17.84
C VAL A 121 -2.03 0.50 18.82
N PRO A 122 -1.44 0.04 19.93
CA PRO A 122 -0.90 0.91 20.95
C PRO A 122 0.36 1.65 20.47
N VAL A 123 0.48 2.90 20.88
CA VAL A 123 1.75 3.66 20.84
C VAL A 123 2.56 3.25 22.06
N VAL A 124 3.69 2.57 21.87
CA VAL A 124 4.47 1.97 22.96
C VAL A 124 5.75 2.73 23.27
N GLY A 125 6.06 3.77 22.53
CA GLY A 125 7.24 4.61 22.74
C GLY A 125 7.41 5.60 21.60
N GLY A 126 8.52 6.33 21.62
CA GLY A 126 8.86 7.28 20.58
C GLY A 126 10.00 8.20 21.00
N HIS A 127 10.34 9.14 20.13
CA HIS A 127 11.30 10.21 20.38
C HIS A 127 10.69 11.55 20.00
N SER A 128 10.70 12.53 20.91
CA SER A 128 10.08 13.83 20.68
C SER A 128 11.07 14.98 20.92
N ASN A 129 11.04 15.98 20.03
CA ASN A 129 11.76 17.24 20.19
C ASN A 129 10.85 18.39 19.76
N ALA A 130 10.41 19.22 20.73
CA ALA A 130 9.51 20.36 20.52
C ALA A 130 10.25 21.70 20.30
N HIS A 131 11.57 21.67 20.06
CA HIS A 131 12.41 22.87 19.84
C HIS A 131 13.13 22.82 18.49
N ASN A 132 12.43 22.44 17.45
CA ASN A 132 12.96 22.35 16.08
C ASN A 132 12.46 23.51 15.22
N ASP A 133 13.14 23.76 14.10
CA ASP A 133 12.78 24.81 13.13
C ASP A 133 11.60 24.41 12.21
N ARG A 134 11.25 23.11 12.17
CA ARG A 134 10.18 22.57 11.31
C ARG A 134 9.54 21.33 11.90
N ALA A 135 8.30 21.09 11.49
CA ALA A 135 7.59 19.86 11.82
C ALA A 135 8.09 18.67 10.98
N GLN A 136 8.40 17.56 11.64
CA GLN A 136 8.73 16.29 11.01
C GLN A 136 8.07 15.17 11.81
N LEU A 137 7.61 14.15 11.11
CA LEU A 137 7.00 12.97 11.71
C LEU A 137 7.45 11.73 10.94
N SER A 138 7.89 10.72 11.67
CA SER A 138 8.01 9.34 11.19
C SER A 138 7.38 8.41 12.20
N VAL A 139 6.70 7.38 11.73
CA VAL A 139 6.06 6.37 12.58
C VAL A 139 6.50 5.00 12.08
N ALA A 140 6.96 4.16 12.98
CA ALA A 140 7.31 2.78 12.69
C ALA A 140 6.31 1.84 13.36
N ILE A 141 6.06 0.70 12.71
CA ILE A 141 5.10 -0.29 13.14
C ILE A 141 5.70 -1.69 13.11
N ILE A 142 5.29 -2.54 14.03
CA ILE A 142 5.49 -3.98 13.97
C ILE A 142 4.16 -4.71 13.89
N GLY A 143 4.15 -5.84 13.20
CA GLY A 143 3.01 -6.73 13.08
C GLY A 143 3.44 -8.18 12.92
N ARG A 144 2.47 -9.09 12.86
CA ARG A 144 2.71 -10.51 12.63
C ARG A 144 1.80 -11.04 11.53
N ALA A 145 2.34 -11.96 10.72
CA ALA A 145 1.58 -12.72 9.74
C ALA A 145 1.83 -14.22 9.91
N GLU A 146 0.78 -15.03 9.75
CA GLU A 146 0.90 -16.50 9.61
C GLU A 146 1.21 -16.89 8.17
N ARG A 147 0.62 -16.15 7.23
CA ARG A 147 0.81 -16.27 5.79
C ARG A 147 1.01 -14.89 5.19
N LEU A 148 1.91 -14.80 4.21
CA LEU A 148 2.23 -13.54 3.57
C LEU A 148 1.37 -13.31 2.30
N LEU A 149 1.05 -12.05 2.08
CA LEU A 149 0.82 -11.46 0.78
C LEU A 149 2.06 -10.64 0.45
N THR A 150 2.63 -10.78 -0.75
CA THR A 150 3.84 -10.03 -1.10
C THR A 150 3.69 -9.33 -2.43
N SER A 151 4.46 -8.28 -2.66
CA SER A 151 4.55 -7.67 -4.00
C SER A 151 5.32 -8.54 -4.99
N PHE A 152 5.91 -9.66 -4.57
CA PHE A 152 6.80 -10.50 -5.37
C PHE A 152 6.15 -11.76 -5.96
N ASP A 153 4.90 -12.04 -5.62
CA ASP A 153 4.25 -13.33 -5.93
C ASP A 153 3.13 -13.25 -6.99
N ALA A 154 2.98 -12.12 -7.69
CA ALA A 154 2.03 -12.04 -8.81
C ALA A 154 2.52 -12.90 -9.99
N ARG A 155 1.61 -13.64 -10.62
CA ARG A 155 1.92 -14.58 -11.68
C ARG A 155 1.16 -14.26 -12.97
N PRO A 156 1.76 -14.52 -14.14
CA PRO A 156 1.03 -14.44 -15.41
C PRO A 156 -0.27 -15.25 -15.36
N GLY A 157 -1.37 -14.63 -15.76
CA GLY A 157 -2.72 -15.20 -15.70
C GLY A 157 -3.55 -14.77 -14.49
N ASP A 158 -2.93 -14.21 -13.44
CA ASP A 158 -3.66 -13.64 -12.32
C ASP A 158 -4.49 -12.43 -12.76
N HIS A 159 -5.63 -12.25 -12.13
CA HIS A 159 -6.45 -11.05 -12.25
C HIS A 159 -5.87 -9.93 -11.41
N LEU A 160 -5.70 -8.76 -12.00
CA LEU A 160 -5.45 -7.55 -11.25
C LEU A 160 -6.79 -7.04 -10.70
N MET A 161 -6.94 -7.10 -9.38
CA MET A 161 -8.14 -6.63 -8.70
C MET A 161 -7.80 -5.41 -7.85
N VAL A 162 -8.69 -4.43 -7.86
CA VAL A 162 -8.59 -3.23 -7.02
C VAL A 162 -9.74 -3.20 -6.05
N ALA A 163 -9.43 -3.16 -4.76
CA ALA A 163 -10.37 -2.93 -3.69
C ALA A 163 -10.17 -1.53 -3.10
N CYS A 164 -11.27 -0.79 -2.85
CA CYS A 164 -11.21 0.56 -2.29
C CYS A 164 -12.49 0.88 -1.49
N ASP A 165 -12.33 1.61 -0.39
CA ASP A 165 -13.48 2.17 0.34
C ASP A 165 -13.95 3.48 -0.30
N LEU A 166 -15.07 3.44 -1.01
CA LEU A 166 -15.67 4.60 -1.65
C LEU A 166 -16.60 5.42 -0.74
N ARG A 167 -16.76 5.02 0.53
CA ARG A 167 -17.64 5.68 1.53
C ARG A 167 -16.97 6.89 2.19
N GLY A 168 -15.98 7.50 1.54
CA GLY A 168 -15.22 8.65 2.01
C GLY A 168 -15.54 9.93 1.26
N ALA A 169 -14.65 10.89 1.48
CA ALA A 169 -14.62 12.16 0.74
C ALA A 169 -13.18 12.67 0.65
N TYR A 170 -12.93 13.59 -0.28
CA TYR A 170 -11.64 14.29 -0.26
C TYR A 170 -11.51 15.17 0.98
N ARG A 171 -10.35 15.13 1.60
CA ARG A 171 -10.02 16.11 2.64
C ARG A 171 -10.10 17.52 2.06
N PRO A 172 -10.73 18.46 2.76
CA PRO A 172 -10.81 19.84 2.29
C PRO A 172 -9.41 20.46 2.23
N ALA A 173 -9.12 21.17 1.14
CA ALA A 173 -7.92 21.98 1.05
C ALA A 173 -8.09 23.27 1.87
N ALA A 174 -7.00 23.81 2.43
CA ALA A 174 -7.03 25.13 3.01
C ALA A 174 -7.25 26.21 1.93
N PRO A 175 -7.83 27.35 2.27
CA PRO A 175 -8.03 28.44 1.30
C PRO A 175 -6.72 28.83 0.60
N GLY A 176 -6.70 28.76 -0.72
CA GLY A 176 -5.53 29.07 -1.56
C GLY A 176 -4.56 27.90 -1.79
N GLU A 177 -4.81 26.74 -1.20
CA GLU A 177 -4.04 25.53 -1.41
C GLU A 177 -4.62 24.68 -2.56
N PRO A 178 -3.79 23.87 -3.24
CA PRO A 178 -4.27 22.91 -4.23
C PRO A 178 -5.25 21.90 -3.60
N ASP A 179 -6.14 21.36 -4.41
CA ASP A 179 -7.06 20.29 -4.02
C ASP A 179 -6.30 19.11 -3.40
N SER A 180 -6.84 18.59 -2.29
CA SER A 180 -6.27 17.41 -1.63
C SER A 180 -6.38 16.17 -2.53
N HIS A 181 -5.33 15.36 -2.52
CA HIS A 181 -5.32 14.03 -3.13
C HIS A 181 -5.79 12.93 -2.16
N ASN A 182 -6.00 13.26 -0.88
CA ASN A 182 -6.37 12.29 0.15
C ASN A 182 -7.88 12.04 0.14
N TRP A 183 -8.27 10.81 -0.24
CA TRP A 183 -9.64 10.31 -0.10
C TRP A 183 -9.78 9.65 1.27
N ASP A 184 -10.45 10.32 2.18
CA ASP A 184 -10.59 9.90 3.57
C ASP A 184 -11.92 9.19 3.81
N ALA A 185 -11.88 7.88 3.96
CA ALA A 185 -12.97 7.00 4.36
C ALA A 185 -12.78 6.51 5.82
N SER A 186 -11.77 7.01 6.54
CA SER A 186 -11.34 6.44 7.83
C SER A 186 -11.56 7.35 9.02
N SER A 187 -11.31 8.67 8.91
CA SER A 187 -11.31 9.58 10.06
C SER A 187 -12.63 9.62 10.82
N ASP A 188 -13.76 9.54 10.12
CA ASP A 188 -15.11 9.57 10.71
C ASP A 188 -15.71 8.16 10.86
N ALA A 189 -15.06 7.13 10.34
CA ALA A 189 -15.55 5.77 10.40
C ALA A 189 -15.45 5.16 11.82
N PRO A 190 -16.37 4.29 12.23
CA PRO A 190 -16.22 3.49 13.44
C PRO A 190 -14.98 2.59 13.36
N GLY A 191 -14.18 2.52 14.43
CA GLY A 191 -12.96 1.71 14.46
C GLY A 191 -13.22 0.21 14.23
N GLU A 192 -14.37 -0.31 14.68
CA GLU A 192 -14.77 -1.71 14.43
C GLU A 192 -14.94 -1.98 12.92
N ARG A 193 -15.54 -1.03 12.18
CA ARG A 193 -15.67 -1.15 10.73
C ARG A 193 -14.29 -1.19 10.07
N LEU A 194 -13.41 -0.25 10.42
CA LEU A 194 -12.05 -0.17 9.84
C LEU A 194 -11.26 -1.47 10.06
N ARG A 195 -11.25 -1.96 11.29
CA ARG A 195 -10.55 -3.21 11.60
C ARG A 195 -11.16 -4.41 10.88
N GLY A 196 -12.49 -4.51 10.83
CA GLY A 196 -13.15 -5.59 10.12
C GLY A 196 -12.96 -5.54 8.61
N ASP A 197 -12.80 -4.35 8.01
CA ASP A 197 -12.52 -4.18 6.59
C ASP A 197 -11.07 -4.58 6.28
N LEU A 198 -10.11 -4.22 7.13
CA LEU A 198 -8.71 -4.58 6.99
C LEU A 198 -8.44 -6.07 7.24
N GLU A 199 -9.19 -6.71 8.13
CA GLU A 199 -9.06 -8.13 8.46
C GLU A 199 -9.29 -9.06 7.25
N LEU A 200 -9.83 -8.54 6.15
CA LEU A 200 -9.97 -9.29 4.90
C LEU A 200 -8.62 -9.73 4.32
N LEU A 201 -7.56 -8.93 4.48
CA LEU A 201 -6.25 -9.23 3.89
C LEU A 201 -5.58 -10.45 4.55
N PRO A 202 -5.40 -10.51 5.90
CA PRO A 202 -4.90 -11.72 6.55
C PRO A 202 -5.80 -12.94 6.28
N LEU A 203 -7.12 -12.77 6.28
CA LEU A 203 -8.04 -13.86 5.97
C LEU A 203 -7.82 -14.43 4.56
N ILE A 204 -7.59 -13.57 3.56
CA ILE A 204 -7.29 -13.96 2.18
C ILE A 204 -5.95 -14.70 2.11
N ALA A 205 -4.92 -14.22 2.83
CA ALA A 205 -3.61 -14.86 2.93
C ALA A 205 -3.69 -16.26 3.57
N GLU A 206 -4.32 -16.34 4.75
CA GLU A 206 -4.47 -17.56 5.54
C GLU A 206 -5.25 -18.65 4.80
N ARG A 207 -6.26 -18.25 4.00
CA ARG A 207 -7.03 -19.17 3.14
C ARG A 207 -6.34 -19.51 1.82
N GLY A 208 -5.20 -18.90 1.51
CA GLY A 208 -4.48 -19.12 0.24
C GLY A 208 -5.24 -18.64 -0.99
N LEU A 209 -6.15 -17.66 -0.85
CA LEU A 209 -6.96 -17.14 -1.95
C LEU A 209 -6.18 -16.19 -2.87
N CYS A 210 -5.15 -15.56 -2.35
CA CYS A 210 -4.25 -14.67 -3.06
C CYS A 210 -2.84 -14.82 -2.46
N ARG A 211 -1.82 -14.45 -3.21
CA ARG A 211 -0.43 -14.44 -2.75
C ARG A 211 0.23 -13.08 -2.89
N ALA A 212 -0.30 -12.22 -3.73
CA ALA A 212 0.29 -10.93 -4.02
C ALA A 212 -0.73 -9.80 -3.84
N ALA A 213 -0.38 -8.89 -2.95
CA ALA A 213 -1.14 -7.66 -2.71
C ALA A 213 -0.18 -6.52 -2.39
N LYS A 214 -0.67 -5.30 -2.54
CA LYS A 214 0.02 -4.07 -2.16
C LYS A 214 -1.00 -2.99 -1.80
N ASP A 215 -0.73 -2.18 -0.79
CA ASP A 215 -1.56 -1.03 -0.47
C ASP A 215 -1.41 0.08 -1.53
N ILE A 216 -2.48 0.85 -1.73
CA ILE A 216 -2.47 1.96 -2.70
C ILE A 216 -1.88 3.19 -2.01
N SER A 217 -0.64 3.52 -2.39
CA SER A 217 0.13 4.63 -1.85
C SER A 217 0.06 5.90 -2.71
N MET A 218 0.95 6.87 -2.49
CA MET A 218 0.96 8.19 -3.17
C MET A 218 0.94 8.13 -4.69
N ALA A 219 1.54 7.12 -5.32
CA ALA A 219 1.49 6.95 -6.78
C ALA A 219 0.16 6.36 -7.28
N SER A 220 -0.85 6.26 -6.40
CA SER A 220 -2.21 5.84 -6.70
C SER A 220 -2.29 4.43 -7.34
N PHE A 221 -3.41 4.12 -7.98
CA PHE A 221 -3.70 2.79 -8.55
C PHE A 221 -2.67 2.32 -9.57
N VAL A 222 -2.27 3.21 -10.49
CA VAL A 222 -1.34 2.88 -11.58
C VAL A 222 0.06 2.65 -11.06
N GLY A 223 0.56 3.54 -10.20
CA GLY A 223 1.90 3.39 -9.64
C GLY A 223 2.02 2.20 -8.70
N THR A 224 0.99 1.94 -7.88
CA THR A 224 0.95 0.75 -7.02
C THR A 224 0.94 -0.54 -7.85
N THR A 225 0.13 -0.60 -8.91
CA THR A 225 0.16 -1.74 -9.84
C THR A 225 1.55 -1.91 -10.46
N LEU A 226 2.20 -0.81 -10.87
CA LEU A 226 3.52 -0.87 -11.47
C LEU A 226 4.58 -1.40 -10.50
N MET A 227 4.54 -0.99 -9.22
CA MET A 227 5.43 -1.51 -8.17
C MET A 227 5.23 -3.02 -7.96
N LEU A 228 3.97 -3.47 -7.84
CA LEU A 228 3.65 -4.89 -7.69
C LEU A 228 4.15 -5.73 -8.89
N LEU A 229 4.00 -5.22 -10.11
CA LEU A 229 4.47 -5.90 -11.32
C LEU A 229 6.01 -5.94 -11.39
N GLU A 230 6.69 -4.84 -11.01
CA GLU A 230 8.15 -4.78 -10.98
C GLU A 230 8.73 -5.78 -9.99
N CYS A 231 8.25 -5.77 -8.75
CA CYS A 231 8.66 -6.72 -7.71
C CYS A 231 8.46 -8.18 -8.16
N SER A 232 7.36 -8.47 -8.83
CA SER A 232 7.05 -9.81 -9.32
C SER A 232 7.77 -10.18 -10.63
N GLY A 233 8.47 -9.26 -11.28
CA GLY A 233 9.17 -9.52 -12.55
C GLY A 233 8.25 -9.81 -13.72
N VAL A 234 7.04 -9.23 -13.72
CA VAL A 234 6.00 -9.48 -14.72
C VAL A 234 5.49 -8.20 -15.35
N GLY A 235 4.73 -8.32 -16.43
CA GLY A 235 3.97 -7.24 -17.04
C GLY A 235 2.48 -7.35 -16.71
N GLY A 236 1.70 -6.39 -17.22
CA GLY A 236 0.26 -6.41 -17.00
C GLY A 236 -0.50 -5.47 -17.93
N HIS A 237 -1.81 -5.58 -17.84
CA HIS A 237 -2.76 -4.68 -18.46
C HIS A 237 -3.74 -4.17 -17.39
N LEU A 238 -4.05 -2.88 -17.41
CA LEU A 238 -4.98 -2.22 -16.50
C LEU A 238 -6.03 -1.44 -17.30
N ALA A 239 -7.30 -1.79 -17.14
CA ALA A 239 -8.44 -1.09 -17.75
C ALA A 239 -8.94 0.01 -16.82
N LEU A 240 -8.64 1.27 -17.14
CA LEU A 240 -8.92 2.44 -16.28
C LEU A 240 -10.42 2.68 -16.05
N ASN A 241 -11.25 2.32 -17.03
CA ASN A 241 -12.71 2.43 -16.90
C ASN A 241 -13.32 1.39 -15.95
N ALA A 242 -12.58 0.32 -15.61
CA ALA A 242 -13.01 -0.70 -14.66
C ALA A 242 -12.66 -0.36 -13.20
N LEU A 243 -11.83 0.67 -12.96
CA LEU A 243 -11.45 1.07 -11.60
C LEU A 243 -12.68 1.48 -10.78
N PRO A 244 -12.84 0.93 -9.56
CA PRO A 244 -13.90 1.38 -8.66
C PRO A 244 -13.67 2.85 -8.31
N ARG A 245 -14.67 3.70 -8.54
CA ARG A 245 -14.57 5.15 -8.42
C ARG A 245 -15.90 5.76 -7.99
N PRO A 246 -15.93 6.78 -7.13
CA PRO A 246 -17.14 7.55 -6.87
C PRO A 246 -17.67 8.18 -8.16
N ALA A 247 -18.99 8.17 -8.35
CA ALA A 247 -19.62 8.57 -9.62
C ALA A 247 -19.36 10.05 -9.99
N ASP A 248 -19.21 10.89 -8.98
CA ASP A 248 -19.01 12.34 -9.10
C ASP A 248 -17.53 12.76 -9.20
N VAL A 249 -16.58 11.83 -9.05
CA VAL A 249 -15.15 12.11 -9.12
C VAL A 249 -14.63 11.87 -10.54
N PRO A 250 -14.01 12.88 -11.20
CA PRO A 250 -13.40 12.70 -12.52
C PRO A 250 -12.28 11.66 -12.47
N LEU A 251 -12.16 10.82 -13.54
CA LEU A 251 -11.14 9.78 -13.63
C LEU A 251 -9.71 10.34 -13.42
N ALA A 252 -9.38 11.45 -14.03
CA ALA A 252 -8.06 12.07 -13.90
C ALA A 252 -7.71 12.41 -12.45
N ARG A 253 -8.68 12.93 -11.68
CA ARG A 253 -8.48 13.19 -10.25
C ARG A 253 -8.34 11.88 -9.46
N TRP A 254 -9.16 10.87 -9.78
CA TRP A 254 -9.13 9.57 -9.11
C TRP A 254 -7.80 8.85 -9.30
N LEU A 255 -7.20 8.94 -10.49
CA LEU A 255 -5.89 8.36 -10.80
C LEU A 255 -4.70 9.04 -10.10
N SER A 256 -4.92 10.16 -9.43
CA SER A 256 -3.93 10.81 -8.55
C SER A 256 -4.32 10.75 -7.08
N THR A 257 -5.34 9.95 -6.73
CA THR A 257 -5.88 9.87 -5.37
C THR A 257 -5.08 8.90 -4.52
N PHE A 258 -4.88 9.27 -3.26
CA PHE A 258 -4.39 8.41 -2.19
C PHE A 258 -5.57 8.05 -1.26
N PRO A 259 -6.15 6.85 -1.38
CA PRO A 259 -7.27 6.43 -0.54
C PRO A 259 -6.78 5.94 0.82
N SER A 260 -7.52 6.25 1.87
CA SER A 260 -7.24 5.76 3.22
C SER A 260 -7.47 4.26 3.42
N TYR A 261 -8.12 3.61 2.45
CA TYR A 261 -8.28 2.17 2.31
C TYR A 261 -8.29 1.83 0.82
N GLY A 262 -7.28 1.13 0.37
CA GLY A 262 -7.19 0.67 -1.01
C GLY A 262 -6.06 -0.34 -1.19
N PHE A 263 -6.32 -1.39 -1.97
CA PHE A 263 -5.35 -2.45 -2.24
C PHE A 263 -5.44 -2.90 -3.70
N VAL A 264 -4.28 -3.20 -4.27
CA VAL A 264 -4.13 -3.93 -5.53
C VAL A 264 -3.79 -5.38 -5.17
N LEU A 265 -4.53 -6.33 -5.73
CA LEU A 265 -4.31 -7.76 -5.51
C LEU A 265 -4.10 -8.46 -6.87
N ALA A 266 -3.18 -9.43 -6.92
CA ALA A 266 -3.07 -10.35 -8.04
C ALA A 266 -3.69 -11.70 -7.64
N VAL A 267 -4.90 -11.97 -8.15
CA VAL A 267 -5.76 -13.06 -7.70
C VAL A 267 -5.87 -14.14 -8.78
N PRO A 268 -5.57 -15.42 -8.49
CA PRO A 268 -5.81 -16.51 -9.43
C PRO A 268 -7.27 -16.61 -9.86
N GLU A 269 -7.54 -16.97 -11.12
CA GLU A 269 -8.90 -17.13 -11.67
C GLU A 269 -9.81 -17.96 -10.75
N ALA A 270 -9.29 -19.07 -10.20
CA ALA A 270 -10.08 -19.96 -9.33
C ALA A 270 -10.59 -19.30 -8.05
N HIS A 271 -10.00 -18.18 -7.62
CA HIS A 271 -10.32 -17.52 -6.36
C HIS A 271 -10.97 -16.15 -6.53
N ARG A 272 -11.10 -15.65 -7.77
CA ARG A 272 -11.63 -14.33 -8.09
C ARG A 272 -12.99 -14.06 -7.44
N ASP A 273 -13.93 -14.98 -7.60
CA ASP A 273 -15.30 -14.80 -7.08
C ASP A 273 -15.35 -14.89 -5.55
N ALA A 274 -14.52 -15.74 -4.94
CA ALA A 274 -14.39 -15.83 -3.49
C ALA A 274 -13.84 -14.53 -2.89
N VAL A 275 -12.75 -13.98 -3.45
CA VAL A 275 -12.17 -12.70 -3.03
C VAL A 275 -13.18 -11.57 -3.23
N THR A 276 -13.84 -11.50 -4.39
CA THR A 276 -14.88 -10.50 -4.66
C THR A 276 -16.01 -10.56 -3.62
N GLY A 277 -16.45 -11.77 -3.26
CA GLY A 277 -17.52 -11.98 -2.27
C GLY A 277 -17.14 -11.45 -0.88
N LEU A 278 -15.87 -11.65 -0.46
CA LEU A 278 -15.39 -11.17 0.85
C LEU A 278 -15.46 -9.64 0.97
N PHE A 279 -14.96 -8.91 -0.03
CA PHE A 279 -15.00 -7.44 -0.01
C PHE A 279 -16.43 -6.90 -0.09
N ARG A 280 -17.29 -7.48 -0.95
CA ARG A 280 -18.68 -7.06 -1.10
C ARG A 280 -19.51 -7.28 0.17
N GLN A 281 -19.23 -8.32 0.95
CA GLN A 281 -19.90 -8.56 2.25
C GLN A 281 -19.60 -7.46 3.28
N ARG A 282 -18.56 -6.65 3.03
CA ARG A 282 -18.17 -5.50 3.85
C ARG A 282 -18.54 -4.15 3.21
N ASP A 283 -19.35 -4.15 2.16
CA ASP A 283 -19.70 -2.95 1.37
C ASP A 283 -18.46 -2.21 0.82
N LEU A 284 -17.38 -2.93 0.54
CA LEU A 284 -16.19 -2.42 -0.11
C LEU A 284 -16.31 -2.60 -1.61
N ALA A 285 -15.94 -1.55 -2.35
CA ALA A 285 -15.87 -1.64 -3.80
C ALA A 285 -14.66 -2.50 -4.20
N ILE A 286 -14.90 -3.48 -5.05
CA ILE A 286 -13.86 -4.31 -5.66
C ILE A 286 -14.19 -4.56 -7.12
N ALA A 287 -13.18 -4.47 -7.99
CA ALA A 287 -13.31 -4.75 -9.40
C ALA A 287 -12.10 -5.52 -9.95
N ASP A 288 -12.37 -6.37 -10.94
CA ASP A 288 -11.36 -6.94 -11.83
C ASP A 288 -11.02 -5.86 -12.86
N VAL A 289 -9.81 -5.34 -12.79
CA VAL A 289 -9.36 -4.19 -13.56
C VAL A 289 -8.32 -4.55 -14.61
N GLY A 290 -7.93 -5.83 -14.69
CA GLY A 290 -6.93 -6.25 -15.65
C GLY A 290 -6.31 -7.60 -15.39
N ARG A 291 -5.17 -7.85 -16.03
CA ARG A 291 -4.46 -9.14 -16.00
C ARG A 291 -2.96 -8.95 -15.86
N VAL A 292 -2.36 -9.89 -15.17
CA VAL A 292 -0.90 -10.07 -15.16
C VAL A 292 -0.49 -10.87 -16.40
N HIS A 293 0.57 -10.42 -17.08
CA HIS A 293 1.11 -11.03 -18.30
C HIS A 293 2.58 -11.37 -18.16
N PRO A 294 3.10 -12.32 -18.94
CA PRO A 294 4.55 -12.49 -19.10
C PRO A 294 5.19 -11.21 -19.66
N GLY A 295 6.46 -10.96 -19.28
CA GLY A 295 7.23 -9.80 -19.73
C GLY A 295 7.24 -8.66 -18.70
N HIS A 296 7.55 -7.44 -19.14
CA HIS A 296 7.89 -6.31 -18.24
C HIS A 296 7.14 -5.03 -18.60
N ARG A 297 6.00 -5.12 -19.29
CA ARG A 297 5.28 -3.94 -19.78
C ARG A 297 3.96 -3.79 -19.07
N LEU A 298 3.66 -2.57 -18.63
CA LEU A 298 2.32 -2.18 -18.21
C LEU A 298 1.63 -1.43 -19.35
N THR A 299 0.50 -1.96 -19.79
CA THR A 299 -0.39 -1.32 -20.76
C THR A 299 -1.63 -0.80 -20.03
N LEU A 300 -2.02 0.44 -20.30
CA LEU A 300 -3.28 1.02 -19.82
C LEU A 300 -4.29 1.06 -20.95
N SER A 301 -5.55 0.80 -20.66
CA SER A 301 -6.65 1.05 -21.61
C SER A 301 -7.74 1.93 -21.00
N LEU A 302 -8.37 2.71 -21.84
CA LEU A 302 -9.55 3.50 -21.55
C LEU A 302 -10.49 3.39 -22.75
N GLU A 303 -11.69 2.87 -22.52
CA GLU A 303 -12.64 2.51 -23.57
C GLU A 303 -11.98 1.53 -24.58
N GLU A 304 -11.88 1.92 -25.85
CA GLU A 304 -11.28 1.10 -26.91
C GLU A 304 -9.79 1.43 -27.16
N GLU A 305 -9.26 2.47 -26.52
CA GLU A 305 -7.85 2.86 -26.67
C GLU A 305 -6.97 2.12 -25.69
N ALA A 306 -5.80 1.64 -26.15
CA ALA A 306 -4.79 0.99 -25.30
C ALA A 306 -3.40 1.52 -25.63
N PHE A 307 -2.61 1.79 -24.58
CA PHE A 307 -1.27 2.36 -24.69
C PHE A 307 -0.27 1.66 -23.79
N LEU A 308 0.97 1.54 -24.24
CA LEU A 308 2.09 1.20 -23.41
C LEU A 308 2.37 2.35 -22.43
N PHE A 309 2.09 2.13 -21.16
CA PHE A 309 2.34 3.13 -20.13
C PHE A 309 3.79 3.08 -19.64
N TRP A 310 4.33 1.90 -19.35
CA TRP A 310 5.68 1.74 -18.80
C TRP A 310 6.33 0.45 -19.30
N ASP A 311 7.65 0.48 -19.50
CA ASP A 311 8.46 -0.70 -19.84
C ASP A 311 9.53 -0.89 -18.76
N LEU A 312 9.22 -1.73 -17.76
CA LEU A 312 10.10 -2.07 -16.64
C LEU A 312 11.41 -2.74 -17.10
N GLY A 313 11.42 -3.36 -18.29
CA GLY A 313 12.64 -3.93 -18.88
C GLY A 313 13.62 -2.86 -19.39
N ARG A 314 13.16 -1.61 -19.55
CA ARG A 314 13.97 -0.46 -19.98
C ARG A 314 14.27 0.50 -18.84
N THR A 315 13.27 0.76 -18.03
CA THR A 315 13.35 1.76 -16.96
C THR A 315 12.70 1.19 -15.71
N PRO A 316 13.48 0.90 -14.67
CA PRO A 316 12.92 0.50 -13.39
C PRO A 316 12.04 1.61 -12.82
N PHE A 317 11.04 1.26 -12.04
CA PHE A 317 10.16 2.23 -11.38
C PHE A 317 10.62 2.53 -9.95
N ILE A 318 10.84 1.48 -9.14
CA ILE A 318 11.43 1.59 -7.79
C ILE A 318 12.77 0.87 -7.69
N GLY A 319 13.13 0.07 -8.71
CA GLY A 319 14.39 -0.66 -8.75
C GLY A 319 14.41 -1.89 -7.85
N ALA A 320 13.26 -2.42 -7.48
CA ALA A 320 13.17 -3.63 -6.67
C ALA A 320 13.75 -4.84 -7.45
N PRO A 321 14.52 -5.73 -6.79
CA PRO A 321 14.99 -6.94 -7.43
C PRO A 321 13.82 -7.89 -7.66
N ALA A 322 13.51 -8.20 -8.92
CA ALA A 322 12.52 -9.24 -9.23
C ALA A 322 13.00 -10.60 -8.69
N LEU A 323 12.15 -11.34 -8.00
CA LEU A 323 12.46 -12.71 -7.63
C LEU A 323 12.57 -13.55 -8.90
N GLN A 324 13.77 -14.05 -9.19
CA GLN A 324 13.92 -15.22 -10.02
C GLN A 324 13.33 -16.40 -9.24
N SER A 325 12.15 -16.87 -9.67
CA SER A 325 11.33 -17.97 -9.12
C SER A 325 12.01 -18.81 -8.03
N ALA A 326 12.00 -18.39 -6.79
CA ALA A 326 12.22 -19.28 -5.67
C ALA A 326 10.90 -20.02 -5.44
N ILE A 327 10.81 -21.25 -5.94
CA ILE A 327 9.72 -22.18 -5.67
C ILE A 327 9.58 -22.27 -4.15
N GLN A 328 8.50 -21.76 -3.59
CA GLN A 328 8.16 -22.06 -2.20
C GLN A 328 7.97 -23.57 -2.08
N PRO A 329 8.61 -24.27 -1.11
CA PRO A 329 8.36 -25.69 -0.91
C PRO A 329 6.89 -25.87 -0.54
N GLU A 330 6.24 -26.82 -1.19
CA GLU A 330 4.87 -27.23 -0.86
C GLU A 330 4.78 -27.56 0.64
N PRO A 331 3.71 -27.17 1.35
CA PRO A 331 3.50 -27.54 2.73
C PRO A 331 3.21 -29.04 2.81
N GLY A 332 4.21 -29.87 3.18
CA GLY A 332 4.00 -31.31 3.33
C GLY A 332 5.21 -32.22 3.47
N ALA A 333 6.42 -31.73 3.67
CA ALA A 333 7.55 -32.61 3.98
C ALA A 333 7.95 -32.51 5.47
N HIS A 334 7.30 -33.30 6.30
CA HIS A 334 7.79 -33.60 7.65
C HIS A 334 9.15 -34.30 7.52
N HIS A 335 10.24 -33.57 7.78
CA HIS A 335 11.50 -34.21 8.08
C HIS A 335 11.44 -34.83 9.47
N ALA A 336 11.33 -36.15 9.50
CA ALA A 336 11.63 -36.96 10.69
C ALA A 336 13.02 -36.56 11.20
N ARG A 337 13.08 -36.01 12.40
CA ARG A 337 14.33 -35.82 13.14
C ARG A 337 14.85 -37.22 13.49
N SER A 338 15.92 -37.63 12.85
CA SER A 338 16.72 -38.74 13.39
C SER A 338 17.53 -38.23 14.57
N ALA A 339 17.33 -38.88 15.69
CA ALA A 339 18.15 -38.73 16.87
C ALA A 339 19.58 -39.21 16.60
N PHE A 340 20.55 -38.35 16.93
CA PHE A 340 21.82 -38.72 17.56
C PHE A 340 22.30 -37.52 18.37
#